data_c17480f33e5e20576c9b12eb6bfd84dd
#
_entry.id   c17480f33e5e20576c9b12eb6bfd84dd
#
_cell.length_a   1.000
_cell.length_b   1.000
_cell.length_c   1.000
_cell.angle_alpha   90.00
_cell.angle_beta   90.00
_cell.angle_gamma   90.00
#
_symmetry.space_group_name_H-M   'P 1'
#
loop_
_entity.id
_entity.type
_entity.pdbx_description
1 polymer ?
#
loop_
_entity_poly.entity_id
_entity_poly.type
_entity_poly.pdbx_seq_one_letter_code
_entity_poly.pdbx_strand_id
1 'polypeptide(L)'
;MPDVLYLDEALVVVDKPAGLAVHRGWADDDDVLLQQVRDHIGAWVYPVHRLDRGASGVLVFALSPAHAAALQAQWTAGTVAKRYLAIVRGAPPDAAVIDHDIPRSEDGPRVPAVTAIRTLHRAGRYAVVAAAPRTGRLHQIRRHLKHISCPLIGDVRYGKGEHNRLFREHHDLHRLALHARALRLTHPDTGVTLDLTAPVPPDLARALAGLETPAAILDDVLSDMS
;
A
#
# COMPACT_ATOMS: atom_id res chain seq x y z
N MET A 1 -8.78 -12.82 -11.23
CA MET A 1 -7.99 -11.97 -12.17
C MET A 1 -7.95 -10.58 -11.58
N PRO A 2 -6.82 -9.87 -11.52
CA PRO A 2 -6.78 -8.53 -10.97
C PRO A 2 -7.47 -7.53 -11.91
N ASP A 3 -8.16 -6.56 -11.33
CA ASP A 3 -8.78 -5.49 -12.12
C ASP A 3 -7.69 -4.56 -12.68
N VAL A 4 -7.74 -4.30 -13.98
CA VAL A 4 -6.83 -3.36 -14.67
C VAL A 4 -7.38 -1.95 -14.51
N LEU A 5 -6.58 -1.08 -13.88
CA LEU A 5 -6.91 0.32 -13.62
C LEU A 5 -6.45 1.24 -14.75
N TYR A 6 -5.35 0.87 -15.42
CA TYR A 6 -4.77 1.60 -16.54
C TYR A 6 -3.91 0.65 -17.39
N LEU A 7 -3.92 0.84 -18.71
CA LEU A 7 -3.10 0.08 -19.64
C LEU A 7 -2.80 0.94 -20.88
N ASP A 8 -1.52 0.95 -21.29
CA ASP A 8 -1.05 1.48 -22.56
C ASP A 8 0.14 0.66 -23.08
N GLU A 9 0.97 1.23 -23.97
CA GLU A 9 2.13 0.54 -24.54
C GLU A 9 3.34 0.48 -23.58
N ALA A 10 3.38 1.30 -22.53
CA ALA A 10 4.50 1.44 -21.61
C ALA A 10 4.29 0.70 -20.29
N LEU A 11 3.07 0.73 -19.75
CA LEU A 11 2.80 0.20 -18.42
C LEU A 11 1.37 -0.36 -18.27
N VAL A 12 1.20 -1.27 -17.33
CA VAL A 12 -0.09 -1.73 -16.83
C VAL A 12 -0.17 -1.47 -15.33
N VAL A 13 -1.31 -0.94 -14.90
CA VAL A 13 -1.63 -0.70 -13.50
C VAL A 13 -2.81 -1.56 -13.10
N VAL A 14 -2.68 -2.25 -11.98
CA VAL A 14 -3.71 -3.16 -11.48
C VAL A 14 -4.11 -2.83 -10.04
N ASP A 15 -5.35 -3.16 -9.68
CA ASP A 15 -5.76 -3.23 -8.28
C ASP A 15 -5.37 -4.59 -7.70
N LYS A 16 -4.28 -4.62 -6.95
CA LYS A 16 -3.83 -5.86 -6.33
C LYS A 16 -4.78 -6.27 -5.18
N PRO A 17 -5.36 -7.45 -5.20
CA PRO A 17 -6.12 -7.95 -4.06
C PRO A 17 -5.19 -8.24 -2.86
N ALA A 18 -5.75 -8.18 -1.65
CA ALA A 18 -5.05 -8.65 -0.46
C ALA A 18 -4.89 -10.19 -0.49
N GLY A 19 -3.85 -10.70 0.17
CA GLY A 19 -3.56 -12.13 0.24
C GLY A 19 -2.68 -12.66 -0.89
N LEU A 20 -2.60 -11.98 -2.04
CA LEU A 20 -1.81 -12.37 -3.20
C LEU A 20 -0.39 -11.76 -3.13
N ALA A 21 0.64 -12.57 -3.33
CA ALA A 21 2.01 -12.08 -3.46
C ALA A 21 2.23 -11.41 -4.84
N VAL A 22 3.13 -10.41 -4.91
CA VAL A 22 3.43 -9.75 -6.19
C VAL A 22 4.25 -10.65 -7.11
N HIS A 23 5.27 -11.32 -6.56
CA HIS A 23 6.16 -12.25 -7.26
C HIS A 23 6.52 -13.40 -6.33
N ARG A 24 7.02 -14.49 -6.89
CA ARG A 24 7.54 -15.62 -6.11
C ARG A 24 8.62 -15.11 -5.15
N GLY A 25 8.44 -15.41 -3.87
CA GLY A 25 9.38 -15.10 -2.80
C GLY A 25 10.01 -16.37 -2.26
N TRP A 26 10.26 -16.40 -0.96
CA TRP A 26 10.76 -17.56 -0.22
C TRP A 26 9.71 -18.66 0.01
N ALA A 27 8.43 -18.38 -0.22
CA ALA A 27 7.35 -19.34 -0.19
C ALA A 27 7.10 -19.86 -1.62
N ASP A 28 6.85 -21.16 -1.76
CA ASP A 28 6.42 -21.80 -3.01
C ASP A 28 4.96 -21.38 -3.34
N ASP A 29 4.76 -20.09 -3.56
CA ASP A 29 3.48 -19.60 -4.06
C ASP A 29 3.42 -19.88 -5.57
N ASP A 30 2.62 -20.85 -5.98
CA ASP A 30 2.40 -21.16 -7.40
C ASP A 30 1.61 -20.05 -8.09
N ASP A 31 0.77 -19.33 -7.35
CA ASP A 31 -0.05 -18.23 -7.85
C ASP A 31 0.46 -16.89 -7.33
N VAL A 32 0.97 -16.04 -8.24
CA VAL A 32 1.46 -14.69 -7.95
C VAL A 32 0.88 -13.70 -8.95
N LEU A 33 0.69 -12.47 -8.48
CA LEU A 33 0.09 -11.41 -9.27
C LEU A 33 0.82 -11.16 -10.60
N LEU A 34 2.15 -11.17 -10.59
CA LEU A 34 2.98 -10.99 -11.79
C LEU A 34 2.60 -11.99 -12.89
N GLN A 35 2.36 -13.25 -12.54
CA GLN A 35 1.98 -14.27 -13.50
C GLN A 35 0.56 -14.05 -14.03
N GLN A 36 -0.39 -13.73 -13.14
CA GLN A 36 -1.76 -13.42 -13.53
C GLN A 36 -1.83 -12.22 -14.49
N VAL A 37 -1.05 -11.15 -14.21
CA VAL A 37 -1.00 -9.96 -15.07
C VAL A 37 -0.36 -10.30 -16.42
N ARG A 38 0.76 -11.03 -16.42
CA ARG A 38 1.43 -11.49 -17.66
C ARG A 38 0.49 -12.30 -18.53
N ASP A 39 -0.22 -13.27 -17.96
CA ASP A 39 -1.10 -14.17 -18.70
C ASP A 39 -2.35 -13.42 -19.22
N HIS A 40 -2.80 -12.40 -18.48
CA HIS A 40 -3.92 -11.54 -18.90
C HIS A 40 -3.54 -10.61 -20.07
N ILE A 41 -2.36 -9.98 -19.98
CA ILE A 41 -1.87 -9.05 -21.02
C ILE A 41 -1.35 -9.82 -22.24
N GLY A 42 -0.97 -11.08 -22.09
CA GLY A 42 -0.36 -11.89 -23.16
C GLY A 42 1.09 -11.49 -23.48
N ALA A 43 1.75 -10.75 -22.58
CA ALA A 43 3.10 -10.24 -22.74
C ALA A 43 3.88 -10.26 -21.41
N TRP A 44 5.23 -10.20 -21.50
CA TRP A 44 6.06 -10.06 -20.33
C TRP A 44 5.81 -8.73 -19.62
N VAL A 45 5.70 -8.80 -18.29
CA VAL A 45 5.54 -7.62 -17.42
C VAL A 45 6.67 -7.56 -16.39
N TYR A 46 7.11 -6.35 -16.07
CA TYR A 46 8.26 -6.09 -15.21
C TYR A 46 7.80 -5.33 -13.95
N PRO A 47 7.93 -5.91 -12.74
CA PRO A 47 7.54 -5.23 -11.53
C PRO A 47 8.50 -4.08 -11.21
N VAL A 48 7.97 -2.87 -11.02
CA VAL A 48 8.78 -1.68 -10.68
C VAL A 48 8.77 -1.36 -9.19
N HIS A 49 7.76 -1.86 -8.48
CA HIS A 49 7.66 -1.82 -7.02
C HIS A 49 6.87 -3.03 -6.50
N ARG A 50 6.69 -3.08 -5.20
CA ARG A 50 5.93 -4.16 -4.55
C ARG A 50 5.01 -3.64 -3.46
N LEU A 51 3.95 -4.39 -3.19
CA LEU A 51 3.12 -4.31 -2.00
C LEU A 51 3.31 -5.55 -1.14
N ASP A 52 3.08 -5.43 0.17
CA ASP A 52 3.02 -6.58 1.07
C ASP A 52 1.90 -7.53 0.62
N ARG A 53 2.06 -8.84 0.86
CA ARG A 53 1.05 -9.85 0.52
C ARG A 53 -0.34 -9.49 1.08
N GLY A 54 -0.40 -9.07 2.35
CA GLY A 54 -1.65 -8.69 3.01
C GLY A 54 -2.20 -7.32 2.63
N ALA A 55 -1.44 -6.47 1.92
CA ALA A 55 -1.91 -5.18 1.44
C ALA A 55 -2.61 -5.30 0.08
N SER A 56 -3.51 -4.37 -0.22
CA SER A 56 -4.19 -4.25 -1.51
C SER A 56 -3.92 -2.90 -2.17
N GLY A 57 -4.37 -2.70 -3.41
CA GLY A 57 -4.41 -1.42 -4.10
C GLY A 57 -3.46 -1.29 -5.27
N VAL A 58 -3.18 -0.06 -5.69
CA VAL A 58 -2.46 0.30 -6.91
C VAL A 58 -1.09 -0.36 -6.98
N LEU A 59 -0.87 -1.14 -8.04
CA LEU A 59 0.42 -1.73 -8.37
C LEU A 59 0.73 -1.56 -9.86
N VAL A 60 1.96 -1.13 -10.16
CA VAL A 60 2.43 -0.81 -11.51
C VAL A 60 3.41 -1.87 -12.00
N PHE A 61 3.23 -2.30 -13.23
CA PHE A 61 4.20 -3.09 -14.00
C PHE A 61 4.55 -2.33 -15.27
N ALA A 62 5.81 -2.40 -15.68
CA ALA A 62 6.25 -1.94 -16.99
C ALA A 62 6.06 -3.05 -18.04
N LEU A 63 5.89 -2.67 -19.31
CA LEU A 63 5.72 -3.61 -20.43
C LEU A 63 7.03 -3.85 -21.20
N SER A 64 8.13 -3.14 -20.84
CA SER A 64 9.46 -3.39 -21.40
C SER A 64 10.56 -3.16 -20.35
N PRO A 65 11.77 -3.71 -20.57
CA PRO A 65 12.93 -3.41 -19.71
C PRO A 65 13.28 -1.93 -19.68
N ALA A 66 13.13 -1.21 -20.79
CA ALA A 66 13.39 0.22 -20.87
C ALA A 66 12.43 1.02 -20.03
N HIS A 67 11.12 0.75 -20.12
CA HIS A 67 10.09 1.37 -19.28
C HIS A 67 10.29 1.01 -17.80
N ALA A 68 10.68 -0.23 -17.49
CA ALA A 68 10.99 -0.62 -16.12
C ALA A 68 12.15 0.19 -15.54
N ALA A 69 13.22 0.38 -16.29
CA ALA A 69 14.37 1.18 -15.87
C ALA A 69 13.97 2.66 -15.65
N ALA A 70 13.22 3.25 -16.57
CA ALA A 70 12.72 4.63 -16.46
C ALA A 70 11.82 4.83 -15.23
N LEU A 71 10.88 3.92 -15.00
CA LEU A 71 10.03 3.95 -13.82
C LEU A 71 10.85 3.74 -12.54
N GLN A 72 11.74 2.74 -12.47
CA GLN A 72 12.57 2.50 -11.29
C GLN A 72 13.46 3.69 -10.94
N ALA A 73 13.91 4.46 -11.93
CA ALA A 73 14.63 5.71 -11.71
C ALA A 73 13.80 6.72 -10.92
N GLN A 74 12.49 6.84 -11.20
CA GLN A 74 11.57 7.71 -10.46
C GLN A 74 11.40 7.24 -8.99
N TRP A 75 11.29 5.91 -8.76
CA TRP A 75 11.28 5.36 -7.39
C TRP A 75 12.57 5.67 -6.64
N THR A 76 13.71 5.56 -7.31
CA THR A 76 15.03 5.84 -6.73
C THR A 76 15.20 7.33 -6.43
N ALA A 77 14.75 8.20 -7.32
CA ALA A 77 14.75 9.65 -7.14
C ALA A 77 13.73 10.14 -6.10
N GLY A 78 12.79 9.28 -5.66
CA GLY A 78 11.75 9.65 -4.71
C GLY A 78 10.65 10.55 -5.27
N THR A 79 10.51 10.64 -6.59
CA THR A 79 9.51 11.50 -7.26
C THR A 79 8.13 10.85 -7.35
N VAL A 80 8.01 9.55 -7.05
CA VAL A 80 6.74 8.84 -7.02
C VAL A 80 6.01 9.12 -5.71
N ALA A 81 4.86 9.78 -5.78
CA ALA A 81 4.00 9.99 -4.61
C ALA A 81 3.10 8.78 -4.38
N LYS A 82 2.99 8.35 -3.12
CA LYS A 82 2.22 7.18 -2.70
C LYS A 82 1.29 7.56 -1.56
N ARG A 83 0.04 7.13 -1.62
CA ARG A 83 -0.96 7.34 -0.56
C ARG A 83 -1.61 6.02 -0.19
N TYR A 84 -1.56 5.72 1.09
CA TYR A 84 -2.14 4.52 1.68
C TYR A 84 -3.24 4.91 2.65
N LEU A 85 -4.31 4.14 2.63
CA LEU A 85 -5.35 4.13 3.65
C LEU A 85 -5.06 3.00 4.62
N ALA A 86 -5.14 3.29 5.93
CA ALA A 86 -4.82 2.33 6.97
C ALA A 86 -5.79 2.43 8.15
N ILE A 87 -6.13 1.29 8.78
CA ILE A 87 -6.80 1.27 10.08
C ILE A 87 -5.77 0.84 11.12
N VAL A 88 -5.63 1.63 12.17
CA VAL A 88 -4.67 1.41 13.26
C VAL A 88 -5.37 1.30 14.61
N ARG A 89 -4.71 0.61 15.54
CA ARG A 89 -5.04 0.66 16.96
C ARG A 89 -4.24 1.76 17.64
N GLY A 90 -4.87 2.50 18.54
CA GLY A 90 -4.21 3.56 19.33
C GLY A 90 -4.67 4.96 18.93
N ALA A 91 -3.97 5.95 19.43
CA ALA A 91 -4.27 7.36 19.19
C ALA A 91 -3.08 8.03 18.47
N PRO A 92 -2.98 7.87 17.14
CA PRO A 92 -1.93 8.55 16.38
C PRO A 92 -2.12 10.06 16.46
N PRO A 93 -1.05 10.89 16.32
CA PRO A 93 -1.18 12.34 16.23
C PRO A 93 -2.01 12.74 15.00
N ASP A 94 -2.58 13.96 15.01
CA ASP A 94 -3.38 14.44 13.86
C ASP A 94 -2.57 14.45 12.58
N ALA A 95 -1.31 14.90 12.63
CA ALA A 95 -0.33 14.78 11.57
C ALA A 95 1.07 14.58 12.17
N ALA A 96 1.90 13.77 11.51
CA ALA A 96 3.30 13.60 11.88
C ALA A 96 4.14 13.13 10.70
N VAL A 97 5.44 13.42 10.78
CA VAL A 97 6.46 12.77 9.96
C VAL A 97 7.24 11.80 10.86
N ILE A 98 7.13 10.52 10.55
CA ILE A 98 7.89 9.47 11.25
C ILE A 98 9.19 9.30 10.49
N ASP A 99 10.26 9.88 11.01
CA ASP A 99 11.63 9.73 10.54
C ASP A 99 12.35 8.78 11.50
N HIS A 100 12.36 7.50 11.14
CA HIS A 100 12.90 6.46 11.99
C HIS A 100 13.47 5.31 11.16
N ASP A 101 14.76 5.09 11.34
CA ASP A 101 15.48 4.03 10.64
C ASP A 101 14.87 2.66 10.92
N ILE A 102 14.73 1.85 9.88
CA ILE A 102 14.20 0.48 9.98
C ILE A 102 15.21 -0.53 9.41
N PRO A 103 15.21 -1.78 9.90
CA PRO A 103 16.09 -2.82 9.34
C PRO A 103 15.83 -3.03 7.85
N ARG A 104 16.91 -3.09 7.06
CA ARG A 104 16.87 -3.35 5.62
C ARG A 104 16.33 -4.75 5.29
N SER A 105 16.68 -5.73 6.11
CA SER A 105 16.21 -7.11 6.13
C SER A 105 15.89 -7.50 7.57
N GLU A 106 15.55 -8.78 7.87
CA GLU A 106 15.17 -9.21 9.22
C GLU A 106 16.24 -8.88 10.26
N ASP A 107 17.51 -9.23 9.97
CA ASP A 107 18.67 -9.01 10.83
C ASP A 107 19.69 -8.04 10.20
N GLY A 108 19.26 -7.26 9.21
CA GLY A 108 20.12 -6.35 8.49
C GLY A 108 20.33 -5.01 9.17
N PRO A 109 21.28 -4.21 8.67
CA PRO A 109 21.51 -2.86 9.18
C PRO A 109 20.25 -1.99 9.04
N ARG A 110 20.10 -1.04 9.95
CA ARG A 110 19.05 -0.04 9.85
C ARG A 110 19.37 0.95 8.75
N VAL A 111 18.35 1.35 8.00
CA VAL A 111 18.45 2.29 6.88
C VAL A 111 17.39 3.38 7.03
N PRO A 112 17.68 4.60 6.55
CA PRO A 112 16.77 5.72 6.61
C PRO A 112 15.40 5.38 6.00
N ALA A 113 14.35 5.72 6.76
CA ALA A 113 12.97 5.52 6.34
C ALA A 113 12.11 6.67 6.86
N VAL A 114 11.30 7.27 5.98
CA VAL A 114 10.46 8.42 6.31
C VAL A 114 9.04 8.15 5.80
N THR A 115 8.06 8.32 6.71
CA THR A 115 6.62 8.22 6.39
C THR A 115 5.88 9.39 7.01
N ALA A 116 5.23 10.20 6.20
CA ALA A 116 4.25 11.16 6.69
C ALA A 116 2.92 10.46 6.97
N ILE A 117 2.24 10.84 8.04
CA ILE A 117 0.91 10.35 8.37
C ILE A 117 -0.03 11.51 8.68
N ARG A 118 -1.32 11.30 8.40
CA ARG A 118 -2.42 12.18 8.84
C ARG A 118 -3.56 11.31 9.35
N THR A 119 -4.05 11.60 10.54
CA THR A 119 -5.24 10.96 11.09
C THR A 119 -6.47 11.54 10.43
N LEU A 120 -7.26 10.69 9.80
CA LEU A 120 -8.47 11.06 9.07
C LEU A 120 -9.72 10.96 9.94
N HIS A 121 -9.76 9.92 10.82
CA HIS A 121 -10.91 9.67 11.69
C HIS A 121 -10.45 8.94 12.96
N ARG A 122 -11.16 9.17 14.05
CA ARG A 122 -10.94 8.52 15.36
C ARG A 122 -12.21 7.83 15.81
N ALA A 123 -12.10 6.55 16.16
CA ALA A 123 -13.21 5.72 16.62
C ALA A 123 -12.77 4.96 17.90
N GLY A 124 -12.96 5.58 19.06
CA GLY A 124 -12.56 5.02 20.33
C GLY A 124 -11.05 4.72 20.40
N ARG A 125 -10.70 3.43 20.47
CA ARG A 125 -9.30 2.97 20.50
C ARG A 125 -8.69 2.70 19.11
N TYR A 126 -9.38 3.08 18.04
CA TYR A 126 -8.95 2.90 16.66
C TYR A 126 -8.92 4.23 15.92
N ALA A 127 -8.16 4.27 14.84
CA ALA A 127 -8.13 5.42 13.96
C ALA A 127 -7.95 5.00 12.50
N VAL A 128 -8.46 5.82 11.61
CA VAL A 128 -8.21 5.74 10.16
C VAL A 128 -7.11 6.75 9.83
N VAL A 129 -6.09 6.32 9.11
CA VAL A 129 -4.88 7.10 8.84
C VAL A 129 -4.58 7.08 7.35
N ALA A 130 -4.28 8.25 6.79
CA ALA A 130 -3.56 8.37 5.53
C ALA A 130 -2.05 8.28 5.82
N ALA A 131 -1.33 7.45 5.05
CA ALA A 131 0.11 7.32 5.17
C ALA A 131 0.78 7.55 3.81
N ALA A 132 1.83 8.39 3.80
CA ALA A 132 2.61 8.76 2.63
C ALA A 132 4.08 8.42 2.84
N PRO A 133 4.54 7.21 2.46
CA PRO A 133 5.94 6.83 2.60
C PRO A 133 6.79 7.56 1.54
N ARG A 134 7.79 8.33 1.98
CA ARG A 134 8.78 9.00 1.12
C ARG A 134 9.88 8.05 0.65
N THR A 135 10.10 6.98 1.38
CA THR A 135 11.01 5.86 1.06
C THR A 135 10.22 4.58 0.82
N GLY A 136 10.87 3.48 0.41
CA GLY A 136 10.20 2.20 0.09
C GLY A 136 10.90 1.01 0.75
N ARG A 137 10.98 0.98 2.09
CA ARG A 137 11.63 -0.12 2.83
C ARG A 137 10.65 -1.24 3.17
N LEU A 138 11.18 -2.43 3.42
CA LEU A 138 10.39 -3.61 3.77
C LEU A 138 9.50 -3.35 4.99
N HIS A 139 8.19 -3.53 4.84
CA HIS A 139 7.17 -3.31 5.86
C HIS A 139 7.20 -1.89 6.47
N GLN A 140 7.64 -0.87 5.73
CA GLN A 140 7.94 0.46 6.28
C GLN A 140 6.76 1.06 7.05
N ILE A 141 5.59 1.17 6.45
CA ILE A 141 4.39 1.75 7.09
C ILE A 141 4.03 0.97 8.35
N ARG A 142 4.06 -0.37 8.29
CA ARG A 142 3.75 -1.26 9.40
C ARG A 142 4.69 -1.04 10.59
N ARG A 143 6.00 -0.93 10.33
CA ARG A 143 7.04 -0.70 11.34
C ARG A 143 6.95 0.70 11.93
N HIS A 144 6.72 1.72 11.11
CA HIS A 144 6.58 3.11 11.56
C HIS A 144 5.34 3.29 12.44
N LEU A 145 4.18 2.78 12.03
CA LEU A 145 2.97 2.84 12.85
C LEU A 145 3.13 2.06 14.16
N LYS A 146 3.80 0.90 14.12
CA LYS A 146 4.18 0.17 15.34
C LYS A 146 5.12 1.00 16.24
N HIS A 147 6.09 1.71 15.66
CA HIS A 147 7.05 2.54 16.41
C HIS A 147 6.34 3.62 17.23
N ILE A 148 5.32 4.27 16.69
CA ILE A 148 4.49 5.25 17.40
C ILE A 148 3.36 4.62 18.23
N SER A 149 3.45 3.33 18.55
CA SER A 149 2.46 2.57 19.32
C SER A 149 1.05 2.49 18.71
N CYS A 150 0.94 2.72 17.40
CA CYS A 150 -0.31 2.65 16.64
C CYS A 150 -0.25 1.55 15.56
N PRO A 151 -0.07 0.25 15.92
CA PRO A 151 0.07 -0.82 14.95
C PRO A 151 -1.19 -0.99 14.10
N LEU A 152 -0.98 -1.45 12.86
CA LEU A 152 -2.05 -1.76 11.92
C LEU A 152 -2.95 -2.90 12.43
N ILE A 153 -4.23 -2.77 12.16
CA ILE A 153 -5.19 -3.86 12.31
C ILE A 153 -4.89 -4.94 11.24
N GLY A 154 -5.05 -6.20 11.64
CA GLY A 154 -4.76 -7.34 10.77
C GLY A 154 -3.27 -7.65 10.59
N ASP A 155 -2.38 -6.87 11.22
CA ASP A 155 -0.95 -7.15 11.17
C ASP A 155 -0.60 -8.27 12.17
N VAL A 156 -0.28 -9.45 11.65
CA VAL A 156 0.06 -10.63 12.48
C VAL A 156 1.49 -10.55 13.03
N ARG A 157 2.37 -9.76 12.44
CA ARG A 157 3.78 -9.65 12.84
C ARG A 157 4.02 -8.51 13.83
N TYR A 158 3.43 -7.34 13.56
CA TYR A 158 3.67 -6.11 14.34
C TYR A 158 2.47 -5.67 15.17
N GLY A 159 1.30 -6.25 14.93
CA GLY A 159 0.04 -5.92 15.58
C GLY A 159 -0.22 -6.65 16.89
N LYS A 160 -1.44 -6.59 17.35
CA LYS A 160 -1.95 -7.25 18.55
C LYS A 160 -3.05 -8.25 18.18
N GLY A 161 -2.85 -9.52 18.48
CA GLY A 161 -3.74 -10.61 18.10
C GLY A 161 -5.18 -10.45 18.57
N GLU A 162 -5.40 -9.90 19.77
CA GLU A 162 -6.72 -9.60 20.32
C GLU A 162 -7.53 -8.66 19.41
N HIS A 163 -6.93 -7.54 19.00
CA HIS A 163 -7.59 -6.57 18.11
C HIS A 163 -7.79 -7.11 16.70
N ASN A 164 -6.86 -7.90 16.19
CA ASN A 164 -7.02 -8.57 14.91
C ASN A 164 -8.19 -9.56 14.92
N ARG A 165 -8.37 -10.29 16.04
CA ARG A 165 -9.52 -11.20 16.23
C ARG A 165 -10.83 -10.42 16.28
N LEU A 166 -10.90 -9.33 17.07
CA LEU A 166 -12.07 -8.47 17.15
C LEU A 166 -12.52 -7.97 15.77
N PHE A 167 -11.56 -7.53 14.93
CA PHE A 167 -11.90 -7.05 13.58
C PHE A 167 -12.36 -8.17 12.65
N ARG A 168 -11.87 -9.40 12.82
CA ARG A 168 -12.41 -10.56 12.08
C ARG A 168 -13.84 -10.88 12.50
N GLU A 169 -14.13 -10.86 13.80
CA GLU A 169 -15.43 -11.25 14.35
C GLU A 169 -16.53 -10.20 14.09
N HIS A 170 -16.19 -8.91 14.20
CA HIS A 170 -17.18 -7.82 14.14
C HIS A 170 -17.22 -7.07 12.80
N HIS A 171 -16.14 -7.11 12.01
CA HIS A 171 -16.03 -6.35 10.76
C HIS A 171 -15.67 -7.22 9.56
N ASP A 172 -15.60 -8.55 9.73
CA ASP A 172 -15.21 -9.51 8.68
C ASP A 172 -13.91 -9.10 7.95
N LEU A 173 -12.94 -8.55 8.71
CA LEU A 173 -11.65 -8.12 8.17
C LEU A 173 -10.57 -9.15 8.50
N HIS A 174 -10.25 -10.02 7.54
CA HIS A 174 -9.32 -11.15 7.69
C HIS A 174 -7.91 -10.88 7.19
N ARG A 175 -7.59 -9.64 6.86
CA ARG A 175 -6.32 -9.25 6.26
C ARG A 175 -5.72 -8.00 6.91
N LEU A 176 -4.53 -7.62 6.45
CA LEU A 176 -3.89 -6.35 6.82
C LEU A 176 -4.75 -5.16 6.37
N ALA A 177 -5.13 -4.29 7.30
CA ALA A 177 -5.88 -3.06 7.02
C ALA A 177 -4.98 -1.98 6.42
N LEU A 178 -4.37 -2.29 5.28
CA LEU A 178 -3.48 -1.40 4.52
C LEU A 178 -3.83 -1.50 3.03
N HIS A 179 -4.12 -0.35 2.42
CA HIS A 179 -4.53 -0.24 1.03
C HIS A 179 -3.77 0.89 0.34
N ALA A 180 -3.07 0.58 -0.75
CA ALA A 180 -2.42 1.56 -1.62
C ALA A 180 -3.49 2.29 -2.44
N ARG A 181 -4.08 3.35 -1.85
CA ARG A 181 -5.24 4.06 -2.40
C ARG A 181 -4.89 4.86 -3.65
N ALA A 182 -3.69 5.45 -3.68
CA ALA A 182 -3.27 6.25 -4.84
C ALA A 182 -1.76 6.24 -5.04
N LEU A 183 -1.38 6.44 -6.29
CA LEU A 183 -0.01 6.56 -6.73
C LEU A 183 0.07 7.61 -7.85
N ARG A 184 1.01 8.56 -7.72
CA ARG A 184 1.32 9.54 -8.76
C ARG A 184 2.73 9.29 -9.27
N LEU A 185 2.87 9.21 -10.58
CA LEU A 185 4.15 9.06 -11.28
C LEU A 185 4.15 9.83 -12.59
N THR A 186 5.33 9.98 -13.20
CA THR A 186 5.46 10.51 -14.55
C THR A 186 5.47 9.35 -15.55
N HIS A 187 4.66 9.45 -16.59
CA HIS A 187 4.63 8.45 -17.67
C HIS A 187 6.00 8.40 -18.37
N PRO A 188 6.59 7.19 -18.56
CA PRO A 188 7.99 7.07 -19.01
C PRO A 188 8.25 7.61 -20.43
N ASP A 189 7.27 7.57 -21.32
CA ASP A 189 7.45 8.05 -22.72
C ASP A 189 6.93 9.47 -22.91
N THR A 190 5.74 9.77 -22.38
CA THR A 190 5.07 11.06 -22.66
C THR A 190 5.47 12.18 -21.70
N GLY A 191 6.04 11.85 -20.54
CA GLY A 191 6.33 12.82 -19.49
C GLY A 191 5.10 13.38 -18.77
N VAL A 192 3.90 12.92 -19.09
CA VAL A 192 2.66 13.35 -18.46
C VAL A 192 2.54 12.75 -17.05
N THR A 193 2.06 13.54 -16.11
CA THR A 193 1.76 13.04 -14.76
C THR A 193 0.51 12.15 -14.79
N LEU A 194 0.64 10.92 -14.27
CA LEU A 194 -0.46 9.99 -14.07
C LEU A 194 -0.87 9.97 -12.59
N ASP A 195 -2.14 10.22 -12.33
CA ASP A 195 -2.80 10.04 -11.04
C ASP A 195 -3.60 8.75 -11.06
N LEU A 196 -3.08 7.73 -10.40
CA LEU A 196 -3.60 6.37 -10.41
C LEU A 196 -4.26 6.06 -9.07
N THR A 197 -5.50 5.57 -9.10
CA THR A 197 -6.25 5.27 -7.88
C THR A 197 -6.86 3.87 -7.93
N ALA A 198 -6.92 3.18 -6.79
CA ALA A 198 -7.66 1.94 -6.62
C ALA A 198 -8.89 2.16 -5.73
N PRO A 199 -10.03 1.55 -6.02
CA PRO A 199 -11.21 1.63 -5.16
C PRO A 199 -10.92 0.99 -3.79
N VAL A 200 -11.58 1.48 -2.75
CA VAL A 200 -11.50 0.82 -1.43
C VAL A 200 -12.21 -0.53 -1.51
N PRO A 201 -11.54 -1.65 -1.23
CA PRO A 201 -12.14 -2.96 -1.38
C PRO A 201 -13.25 -3.21 -0.35
N PRO A 202 -14.26 -4.05 -0.68
CA PRO A 202 -15.48 -4.22 0.12
C PRO A 202 -15.23 -4.61 1.58
N ASP A 203 -14.23 -5.45 1.86
CA ASP A 203 -13.88 -5.87 3.22
C ASP A 203 -13.34 -4.71 4.07
N LEU A 204 -12.51 -3.85 3.47
CA LEU A 204 -12.00 -2.67 4.13
C LEU A 204 -13.11 -1.60 4.28
N ALA A 205 -13.97 -1.45 3.27
CA ALA A 205 -15.10 -0.53 3.33
C ALA A 205 -16.08 -0.90 4.46
N ARG A 206 -16.37 -2.19 4.68
CA ARG A 206 -17.17 -2.66 5.83
C ARG A 206 -16.52 -2.31 7.16
N ALA A 207 -15.21 -2.52 7.29
CA ALA A 207 -14.50 -2.18 8.52
C ALA A 207 -14.52 -0.66 8.79
N LEU A 208 -14.36 0.17 7.76
CA LEU A 208 -14.45 1.63 7.85
C LEU A 208 -15.87 2.07 8.26
N ALA A 209 -16.92 1.48 7.66
CA ALA A 209 -18.30 1.75 8.03
C ALA A 209 -18.59 1.35 9.49
N GLY A 210 -18.08 0.20 9.95
CA GLY A 210 -18.18 -0.23 11.33
C GLY A 210 -17.45 0.67 12.35
N LEU A 211 -16.52 1.48 11.89
CA LEU A 211 -15.87 2.55 12.64
C LEU A 211 -16.57 3.91 12.46
N GLU A 212 -17.74 3.95 11.85
CA GLU A 212 -18.49 5.18 11.56
C GLU A 212 -17.68 6.22 10.78
N THR A 213 -16.79 5.75 9.90
CA THR A 213 -15.90 6.60 9.11
C THR A 213 -16.70 7.32 8.02
N PRO A 214 -16.73 8.66 7.99
CA PRO A 214 -17.44 9.40 6.94
C PRO A 214 -16.87 9.08 5.55
N ALA A 215 -17.74 8.87 4.55
CA ALA A 215 -17.31 8.52 3.20
C ALA A 215 -16.42 9.60 2.55
N ALA A 216 -16.67 10.88 2.83
CA ALA A 216 -15.88 12.00 2.34
C ALA A 216 -14.38 11.92 2.70
N ILE A 217 -14.03 11.25 3.80
CA ILE A 217 -12.63 11.05 4.23
C ILE A 217 -11.82 10.23 3.21
N LEU A 218 -12.47 9.36 2.44
CA LEU A 218 -11.79 8.55 1.43
C LEU A 218 -11.28 9.40 0.26
N ASP A 219 -11.90 10.54 0.01
CA ASP A 219 -11.45 11.50 -1.00
C ASP A 219 -10.31 12.37 -0.45
N ASP A 220 -10.29 12.62 0.87
CA ASP A 220 -9.21 13.33 1.54
C ASP A 220 -7.86 12.61 1.46
N VAL A 221 -7.85 11.28 1.33
CA VAL A 221 -6.60 10.53 1.09
C VAL A 221 -5.93 10.98 -0.21
N LEU A 222 -6.71 11.48 -1.18
CA LEU A 222 -6.25 11.91 -2.49
C LEU A 222 -5.81 13.38 -2.51
N SER A 223 -6.34 14.23 -1.61
CA SER A 223 -6.18 15.69 -1.64
C SER A 223 -4.74 16.16 -1.41
N ASP A 224 -3.92 15.41 -0.72
CA ASP A 224 -2.52 15.75 -0.36
C ASP A 224 -1.48 15.17 -1.33
N MET A 225 -1.79 15.02 -2.61
CA MET A 225 -0.82 14.54 -3.62
C MET A 225 0.05 15.66 -4.22
N SER A 226 0.00 16.85 -3.65
CA SER A 226 0.88 17.98 -3.98
C SER A 226 2.22 17.92 -3.27
#